data_6044781422679a484afc515fedcf7c5f
#
_entry.id   6044781422679a484afc515fedcf7c5f
#
_cell.length_a   1.000
_cell.length_b   1.000
_cell.length_c   1.000
_cell.angle_alpha   90.00
_cell.angle_beta   90.00
_cell.angle_gamma   90.00
#
_symmetry.space_group_name_H-M   'P 1'
#
loop_
_entity.id
_entity.type
_entity.pdbx_description
1 polymer ?
#
loop_
_entity_poly.entity_id
_entity_poly.type
_entity_poly.pdbx_seq_one_letter_code
_entity_poly.pdbx_strand_id
1 'polypeptide(L)'
;MGIFDTMFKKKIIICIHGLANKPPKEVLERWCRTSIREGFKTIQKKGTPFTLKLVYWADLMHEKPQDMRETDKRKDTYFDDPYLPGNPEDYKTFKPSNMKKKVLDKIEKKLDEMYFKEDSFIDFDRFANILVRSLFKDLDLYYHKDCPVTRYRGLLARDAIRMRLAEALRKYGKRDILLIAHSMGTIISYDVLTQTTPDISINTLITIGSPLAMPLILKKILIEQGRDYKKEQKPVTPENIIKGWYNYSDLDDPVAINYSLGDDYRPNSHGVAPKDTIIYNNYEINGDRSPHKLYGYLRAPEVARAIYDFCTSGRSPVFLSLRRFIGRIIGR
;
A
#
# COMPACT_ATOMS: atom_id res chain seq x y z
N MET A 1 19.98 27.53 -2.87
CA MET A 1 19.82 26.20 -2.26
C MET A 1 20.82 25.28 -2.94
N GLY A 2 21.94 24.97 -2.26
CA GLY A 2 23.13 24.43 -2.89
C GLY A 2 23.02 22.96 -3.24
N ILE A 3 23.74 22.53 -4.27
CA ILE A 3 23.88 21.14 -4.76
C ILE A 3 24.24 20.15 -3.62
N PHE A 4 24.91 20.62 -2.57
CA PHE A 4 25.27 19.82 -1.39
C PHE A 4 24.09 19.46 -0.47
N ASP A 5 23.01 20.24 -0.41
CA ASP A 5 21.84 19.96 0.43
C ASP A 5 20.99 18.78 -0.13
N THR A 6 21.05 18.55 -1.44
CA THR A 6 20.35 17.45 -2.10
C THR A 6 21.05 16.09 -1.91
N MET A 7 22.36 16.08 -1.69
CA MET A 7 23.16 14.84 -1.59
C MET A 7 22.99 14.08 -0.25
N PHE A 8 22.41 14.68 0.79
CA PHE A 8 22.35 14.10 2.13
C PHE A 8 21.00 14.14 2.82
N LYS A 9 19.89 14.32 2.09
CA LYS A 9 18.57 14.22 2.71
C LYS A 9 18.43 12.90 3.47
N LYS A 10 18.04 12.97 4.74
CA LYS A 10 17.74 11.78 5.55
C LYS A 10 16.53 11.07 4.94
N LYS A 11 16.65 9.77 4.68
CA LYS A 11 15.59 8.96 4.10
C LYS A 11 14.66 8.40 5.14
N ILE A 12 13.39 8.27 4.78
CA ILE A 12 12.37 7.65 5.63
C ILE A 12 11.39 6.84 4.78
N ILE A 13 10.99 5.69 5.30
CA ILE A 13 9.88 4.90 4.82
C ILE A 13 8.67 5.25 5.66
N ILE A 14 7.59 5.69 5.02
CA ILE A 14 6.28 5.83 5.62
C ILE A 14 5.43 4.70 5.08
N CYS A 15 4.84 3.89 5.96
CA CYS A 15 3.98 2.79 5.59
C CYS A 15 2.55 3.09 6.06
N ILE A 16 1.55 2.88 5.22
CA ILE A 16 0.14 2.98 5.58
C ILE A 16 -0.54 1.63 5.33
N HIS A 17 -1.28 1.15 6.33
CA HIS A 17 -1.96 -0.15 6.29
C HIS A 17 -3.32 -0.06 5.57
N GLY A 18 -3.85 -1.24 5.19
CA GLY A 18 -5.19 -1.42 4.62
C GLY A 18 -6.29 -1.50 5.68
N LEU A 19 -7.43 -2.04 5.25
CA LEU A 19 -8.67 -2.17 5.99
C LEU A 19 -8.62 -3.06 7.22
N ALA A 20 -9.77 -3.15 7.90
CA ALA A 20 -10.09 -3.92 9.08
C ALA A 20 -9.29 -3.50 10.33
N ASN A 21 -9.73 -3.99 11.48
CA ASN A 21 -9.02 -3.76 12.73
C ASN A 21 -7.57 -4.29 12.66
N LYS A 22 -6.71 -3.71 13.46
CA LYS A 22 -5.27 -4.04 13.48
C LYS A 22 -4.80 -4.28 14.92
N PRO A 23 -3.73 -5.08 15.11
CA PRO A 23 -3.05 -5.14 16.39
C PRO A 23 -2.52 -3.75 16.79
N PRO A 24 -2.12 -3.56 18.05
CA PRO A 24 -1.57 -2.29 18.51
C PRO A 24 -0.49 -1.75 17.56
N LYS A 25 -0.47 -0.43 17.37
CA LYS A 25 0.42 0.26 16.43
C LYS A 25 1.87 -0.19 16.49
N GLU A 26 2.40 -0.33 17.69
CA GLU A 26 3.80 -0.72 17.94
C GLU A 26 4.08 -2.15 17.47
N VAL A 27 3.09 -3.03 17.63
CA VAL A 27 3.16 -4.42 17.16
C VAL A 27 3.17 -4.44 15.64
N LEU A 28 2.22 -3.77 14.99
CA LEU A 28 2.12 -3.71 13.53
C LEU A 28 3.37 -3.05 12.90
N GLU A 29 3.87 -1.94 13.47
CA GLU A 29 5.10 -1.30 12.99
C GLU A 29 6.31 -2.22 13.10
N ARG A 30 6.42 -2.98 14.20
CA ARG A 30 7.48 -3.98 14.38
C ARG A 30 7.39 -5.08 13.33
N TRP A 31 6.21 -5.60 13.03
CA TRP A 31 6.00 -6.65 12.03
C TRP A 31 6.31 -6.15 10.61
N CYS A 32 5.91 -4.94 10.25
CA CYS A 32 6.32 -4.32 8.99
C CYS A 32 7.86 -4.25 8.87
N ARG A 33 8.55 -3.84 9.94
CA ARG A 33 10.03 -3.81 9.97
C ARG A 33 10.64 -5.19 9.79
N THR A 34 10.06 -6.20 10.45
CA THR A 34 10.56 -7.57 10.37
C THR A 34 10.37 -8.12 8.96
N SER A 35 9.20 -7.91 8.34
CA SER A 35 8.94 -8.32 6.95
C SER A 35 9.93 -7.71 5.96
N ILE A 36 10.20 -6.40 6.06
CA ILE A 36 11.21 -5.73 5.21
C ILE A 36 12.60 -6.33 5.43
N ARG A 37 12.98 -6.65 6.69
CA ARG A 37 14.26 -7.30 7.00
C ARG A 37 14.35 -8.72 6.42
N GLU A 38 13.26 -9.47 6.42
CA GLU A 38 13.19 -10.78 5.76
C GLU A 38 13.41 -10.62 4.25
N GLY A 39 12.73 -9.68 3.61
CA GLY A 39 12.95 -9.37 2.20
C GLY A 39 14.41 -8.99 1.91
N PHE A 40 15.04 -8.15 2.74
CA PHE A 40 16.47 -7.83 2.60
C PHE A 40 17.37 -9.05 2.79
N LYS A 41 16.99 -9.99 3.66
CA LYS A 41 17.72 -11.26 3.81
C LYS A 41 17.60 -12.11 2.54
N THR A 42 16.42 -12.22 1.98
CA THR A 42 16.15 -12.97 0.74
C THR A 42 16.96 -12.43 -0.44
N ILE A 43 17.08 -11.13 -0.61
CA ILE A 43 17.91 -10.52 -1.67
C ILE A 43 19.38 -10.34 -1.27
N GLN A 44 19.87 -11.02 -0.23
CA GLN A 44 21.25 -10.97 0.27
C GLN A 44 21.75 -9.57 0.67
N LYS A 45 20.84 -8.70 1.13
CA LYS A 45 21.13 -7.33 1.60
C LYS A 45 20.91 -7.16 3.12
N LYS A 46 21.09 -8.23 3.88
CA LYS A 46 20.98 -8.24 5.35
C LYS A 46 21.80 -7.11 5.99
N GLY A 47 21.25 -6.51 7.03
CA GLY A 47 21.88 -5.41 7.78
C GLY A 47 21.75 -4.04 7.14
N THR A 48 20.97 -3.89 6.06
CA THR A 48 20.69 -2.56 5.48
C THR A 48 19.88 -1.71 6.47
N PRO A 49 20.38 -0.56 6.90
CA PRO A 49 19.69 0.29 7.85
C PRO A 49 18.60 1.11 7.16
N PHE A 50 17.42 1.19 7.79
CA PHE A 50 16.33 2.05 7.36
C PHE A 50 15.55 2.61 8.55
N THR A 51 14.87 3.72 8.32
CA THR A 51 13.91 4.31 9.26
C THR A 51 12.52 4.11 8.68
N LEU A 52 11.62 3.52 9.47
CA LEU A 52 10.23 3.31 9.09
C LEU A 52 9.31 3.97 10.11
N LYS A 53 8.22 4.54 9.64
CA LYS A 53 7.09 5.00 10.43
C LYS A 53 5.79 4.46 9.85
N LEU A 54 4.97 3.91 10.72
CA LEU A 54 3.64 3.45 10.38
C LEU A 54 2.64 4.58 10.60
N VAL A 55 1.85 4.88 9.57
CA VAL A 55 0.62 5.65 9.67
C VAL A 55 -0.48 4.67 10.07
N TYR A 56 -0.83 4.73 11.35
CA TYR A 56 -1.84 3.87 11.95
C TYR A 56 -3.17 4.64 12.03
N TRP A 57 -4.21 4.12 11.40
CA TRP A 57 -5.53 4.76 11.36
C TRP A 57 -6.68 3.85 11.80
N ALA A 58 -6.39 2.58 12.13
CA ALA A 58 -7.39 1.65 12.63
C ALA A 58 -8.09 2.16 13.90
N ASP A 59 -7.40 2.95 14.72
CA ASP A 59 -7.94 3.56 15.93
C ASP A 59 -9.00 4.66 15.69
N LEU A 60 -9.16 5.11 14.45
CA LEU A 60 -10.24 6.00 14.03
C LEU A 60 -11.53 5.23 13.72
N MET A 61 -11.39 3.93 13.41
CA MET A 61 -12.47 3.07 12.94
C MET A 61 -12.89 2.01 13.98
N HIS A 62 -12.02 1.72 14.94
CA HIS A 62 -12.19 0.65 15.93
C HIS A 62 -11.86 1.17 17.33
N GLU A 63 -12.78 0.94 18.28
CA GLU A 63 -12.61 1.39 19.67
C GLU A 63 -11.42 0.73 20.38
N LYS A 64 -11.13 -0.51 20.03
CA LYS A 64 -10.04 -1.30 20.61
C LYS A 64 -9.25 -1.99 19.51
N PRO A 65 -7.92 -2.06 19.60
CA PRO A 65 -7.10 -2.84 18.68
C PRO A 65 -7.40 -4.35 18.84
N GLN A 66 -7.00 -5.13 17.86
CA GLN A 66 -7.03 -6.59 17.96
C GLN A 66 -6.18 -7.08 19.14
N ASP A 67 -6.67 -8.10 19.86
CA ASP A 67 -6.00 -8.72 21.00
C ASP A 67 -5.71 -10.20 20.69
N MET A 68 -4.44 -10.59 20.78
CA MET A 68 -3.99 -11.97 20.55
C MET A 68 -4.61 -12.99 21.54
N ARG A 69 -5.22 -12.51 22.65
CA ARG A 69 -5.88 -13.35 23.65
C ARG A 69 -7.37 -13.51 23.41
N GLU A 70 -7.94 -12.76 22.47
CA GLU A 70 -9.37 -12.88 22.14
C GLU A 70 -9.59 -14.20 21.38
N THR A 71 -10.56 -14.97 21.84
CA THR A 71 -10.89 -16.30 21.27
C THR A 71 -12.20 -16.31 20.50
N ASP A 72 -13.07 -15.31 20.71
CA ASP A 72 -14.34 -15.20 20.00
C ASP A 72 -14.14 -14.57 18.62
N LYS A 73 -14.21 -15.40 17.58
CA LYS A 73 -14.04 -14.99 16.17
C LYS A 73 -15.06 -13.96 15.68
N ARG A 74 -16.16 -13.74 16.38
CA ARG A 74 -17.19 -12.76 16.00
C ARG A 74 -16.85 -11.35 16.45
N LYS A 75 -15.92 -11.20 17.38
CA LYS A 75 -15.52 -9.88 17.88
C LYS A 75 -14.55 -9.19 16.93
N ASP A 76 -14.70 -7.89 16.81
CA ASP A 76 -13.80 -7.03 16.04
C ASP A 76 -12.35 -7.03 16.59
N THR A 77 -12.20 -7.38 17.86
CA THR A 77 -10.91 -7.54 18.52
C THR A 77 -10.24 -8.91 18.28
N TYR A 78 -10.93 -9.85 17.62
CA TYR A 78 -10.35 -11.14 17.28
C TYR A 78 -9.17 -10.97 16.32
N PHE A 79 -8.11 -11.72 16.62
CA PHE A 79 -6.86 -11.63 15.86
C PHE A 79 -6.64 -12.93 15.09
N ASP A 80 -6.90 -12.89 13.80
CA ASP A 80 -6.83 -14.05 12.90
C ASP A 80 -5.54 -14.15 12.08
N ASP A 81 -4.77 -13.06 11.99
CA ASP A 81 -3.66 -12.95 11.06
C ASP A 81 -2.33 -12.55 11.73
N PRO A 82 -1.74 -13.40 12.59
CA PRO A 82 -0.46 -13.11 13.23
C PRO A 82 0.66 -12.94 12.20
N TYR A 83 1.69 -12.20 12.58
CA TYR A 83 2.90 -12.20 11.79
C TYR A 83 3.53 -13.60 11.80
N LEU A 84 3.68 -14.20 10.62
CA LEU A 84 4.36 -15.44 10.39
C LEU A 84 5.56 -15.21 9.47
N PRO A 85 6.76 -15.72 9.81
CA PRO A 85 7.92 -15.67 8.93
C PRO A 85 7.64 -16.35 7.59
N GLY A 86 8.15 -15.81 6.50
CA GLY A 86 8.06 -16.43 5.19
C GLY A 86 9.23 -17.40 4.94
N ASN A 87 9.00 -18.38 4.07
CA ASN A 87 10.05 -19.25 3.56
C ASN A 87 10.67 -18.63 2.29
N PRO A 88 11.97 -18.25 2.27
CA PRO A 88 12.62 -17.70 1.08
C PRO A 88 12.64 -18.63 -0.13
N GLU A 89 12.53 -19.94 0.07
CA GLU A 89 12.54 -20.93 -1.02
C GLU A 89 11.31 -20.82 -1.92
N ASP A 90 10.17 -20.34 -1.39
CA ASP A 90 8.93 -20.19 -2.14
C ASP A 90 9.11 -19.29 -3.37
N TYR A 91 10.00 -18.31 -3.28
CA TYR A 91 10.26 -17.36 -4.38
C TYR A 91 11.08 -17.97 -5.52
N LYS A 92 11.82 -19.07 -5.29
CA LYS A 92 12.66 -19.71 -6.31
C LYS A 92 11.85 -20.46 -7.35
N THR A 93 10.70 -20.96 -6.95
CA THR A 93 9.82 -21.79 -7.80
C THR A 93 8.70 -21.02 -8.45
N PHE A 94 8.45 -19.78 -7.99
CA PHE A 94 7.35 -18.96 -8.51
C PHE A 94 7.57 -18.56 -9.96
N LYS A 95 6.54 -18.81 -10.77
CA LYS A 95 6.42 -18.28 -12.13
C LYS A 95 5.00 -17.77 -12.32
N PRO A 96 4.80 -16.50 -12.71
CA PRO A 96 3.48 -15.97 -13.00
C PRO A 96 2.74 -16.81 -14.05
N SER A 97 1.48 -17.14 -13.79
CA SER A 97 0.66 -17.91 -14.73
C SER A 97 0.15 -17.02 -15.86
N ASN A 98 0.64 -17.24 -17.08
CA ASN A 98 0.16 -16.53 -18.28
C ASN A 98 -1.32 -16.80 -18.54
N MET A 99 -1.83 -17.98 -18.21
CA MET A 99 -3.25 -18.31 -18.39
C MET A 99 -4.10 -17.52 -17.40
N LYS A 100 -3.69 -17.43 -16.15
CA LYS A 100 -4.38 -16.66 -15.12
C LYS A 100 -4.38 -15.17 -15.47
N LYS A 101 -3.24 -14.64 -15.93
CA LYS A 101 -3.14 -13.27 -16.42
C LYS A 101 -4.19 -12.99 -17.50
N LYS A 102 -4.26 -13.82 -18.55
CA LYS A 102 -5.27 -13.68 -19.62
C LYS A 102 -6.72 -13.74 -19.13
N VAL A 103 -6.99 -14.50 -18.07
CA VAL A 103 -8.33 -14.54 -17.45
C VAL A 103 -8.63 -13.24 -16.74
N LEU A 104 -7.69 -12.73 -15.96
CA LEU A 104 -7.83 -11.45 -15.25
C LEU A 104 -7.99 -10.29 -16.23
N ASP A 105 -7.17 -10.22 -17.30
CA ASP A 105 -7.29 -9.20 -18.36
C ASP A 105 -8.69 -9.19 -19.00
N LYS A 106 -9.32 -10.38 -19.18
CA LYS A 106 -10.70 -10.46 -19.68
C LYS A 106 -11.74 -10.00 -18.65
N ILE A 107 -11.52 -10.28 -17.37
CA ILE A 107 -12.41 -9.83 -16.29
C ILE A 107 -12.33 -8.32 -16.18
N GLU A 108 -11.13 -7.74 -16.17
CA GLU A 108 -10.87 -6.31 -16.17
C GLU A 108 -11.64 -5.62 -17.31
N LYS A 109 -11.43 -6.05 -18.55
CA LYS A 109 -12.14 -5.50 -19.71
C LYS A 109 -13.66 -5.53 -19.57
N LYS A 110 -14.21 -6.62 -19.02
CA LYS A 110 -15.65 -6.70 -18.74
C LYS A 110 -16.11 -5.71 -17.68
N LEU A 111 -15.32 -5.55 -16.60
CA LEU A 111 -15.63 -4.60 -15.55
C LEU A 111 -15.62 -3.16 -16.08
N ASP A 112 -14.64 -2.80 -16.91
CA ASP A 112 -14.56 -1.49 -17.55
C ASP A 112 -15.77 -1.23 -18.45
N GLU A 113 -16.14 -2.20 -19.27
CA GLU A 113 -17.32 -2.09 -20.14
C GLU A 113 -18.61 -1.89 -19.35
N MET A 114 -18.75 -2.54 -18.20
CA MET A 114 -19.94 -2.39 -17.34
C MET A 114 -19.98 -1.02 -16.65
N TYR A 115 -18.85 -0.58 -16.05
CA TYR A 115 -18.84 0.64 -15.22
C TYR A 115 -18.78 1.94 -16.00
N PHE A 116 -18.15 1.95 -17.17
CA PHE A 116 -18.06 3.16 -17.99
C PHE A 116 -19.26 3.37 -18.94
N LYS A 117 -20.03 2.31 -19.22
CA LYS A 117 -21.18 2.38 -20.14
C LYS A 117 -22.54 2.51 -19.47
N GLU A 118 -22.72 2.07 -18.23
CA GLU A 118 -24.02 2.07 -17.54
C GLU A 118 -23.96 2.63 -16.12
N ASP A 119 -25.07 3.27 -15.68
CA ASP A 119 -25.26 3.77 -14.30
C ASP A 119 -25.53 2.65 -13.26
N SER A 120 -25.20 1.41 -13.57
CA SER A 120 -25.60 0.25 -12.76
C SER A 120 -24.60 -0.14 -11.69
N PHE A 121 -24.93 0.18 -10.46
CA PHE A 121 -24.33 -0.33 -9.22
C PHE A 121 -24.69 -1.79 -8.90
N ILE A 122 -25.49 -2.47 -9.74
CA ILE A 122 -26.35 -3.59 -9.31
C ILE A 122 -25.73 -4.99 -9.44
N ASP A 123 -24.71 -5.22 -10.27
CA ASP A 123 -24.23 -6.58 -10.55
C ASP A 123 -22.91 -7.00 -9.86
N PHE A 124 -22.28 -6.12 -9.11
CA PHE A 124 -21.01 -6.44 -8.43
C PHE A 124 -21.15 -7.46 -7.29
N ASP A 125 -22.33 -7.55 -6.68
CA ASP A 125 -22.63 -8.49 -5.58
C ASP A 125 -22.49 -9.98 -5.96
N ARG A 126 -22.56 -10.29 -7.25
CA ARG A 126 -22.41 -11.67 -7.74
C ARG A 126 -20.97 -12.15 -7.87
N PHE A 127 -20.00 -11.22 -7.99
CA PHE A 127 -18.59 -11.55 -8.21
C PHE A 127 -17.69 -11.29 -6.99
N ALA A 128 -18.21 -10.59 -5.98
CA ALA A 128 -17.41 -10.19 -4.82
C ALA A 128 -17.29 -11.33 -3.80
N ASN A 129 -16.08 -11.81 -3.60
CA ASN A 129 -15.77 -12.62 -2.42
C ASN A 129 -15.86 -11.77 -1.13
N ILE A 130 -15.78 -12.41 0.05
CA ILE A 130 -15.93 -11.75 1.35
C ILE A 130 -14.99 -10.55 1.51
N LEU A 131 -13.76 -10.64 0.97
CA LEU A 131 -12.74 -9.60 1.07
C LEU A 131 -13.12 -8.35 0.27
N VAL A 132 -13.64 -8.54 -0.95
CA VAL A 132 -14.11 -7.44 -1.81
C VAL A 132 -15.35 -6.78 -1.19
N ARG A 133 -16.28 -7.56 -0.63
CA ARG A 133 -17.43 -7.02 0.12
C ARG A 133 -17.01 -6.20 1.34
N SER A 134 -15.99 -6.65 2.08
CA SER A 134 -15.43 -5.89 3.18
C SER A 134 -14.84 -4.57 2.70
N LEU A 135 -14.09 -4.59 1.58
CA LEU A 135 -13.55 -3.38 0.95
C LEU A 135 -14.66 -2.38 0.61
N PHE A 136 -15.78 -2.83 0.02
CA PHE A 136 -16.90 -1.94 -0.32
C PHE A 136 -17.58 -1.34 0.91
N LYS A 137 -17.80 -2.13 1.96
CA LYS A 137 -18.35 -1.62 3.20
C LYS A 137 -17.49 -0.53 3.83
N ASP A 138 -16.19 -0.74 3.80
CA ASP A 138 -15.23 0.20 4.39
C ASP A 138 -14.99 1.42 3.47
N LEU A 139 -15.14 1.27 2.16
CA LEU A 139 -15.19 2.40 1.24
C LEU A 139 -16.41 3.27 1.47
N ASP A 140 -17.60 2.69 1.67
CA ASP A 140 -18.79 3.45 2.02
C ASP A 140 -18.60 4.21 3.33
N LEU A 141 -18.02 3.53 4.33
CA LEU A 141 -17.69 4.17 5.60
C LEU A 141 -16.68 5.33 5.41
N TYR A 142 -15.62 5.09 4.65
CA TYR A 142 -14.60 6.09 4.36
C TYR A 142 -15.18 7.33 3.68
N TYR A 143 -15.99 7.14 2.64
CA TYR A 143 -16.45 8.26 1.83
C TYR A 143 -17.68 8.99 2.38
N HIS A 144 -18.54 8.32 3.15
CA HIS A 144 -19.87 8.85 3.46
C HIS A 144 -20.25 8.88 4.95
N LYS A 145 -19.45 8.29 5.84
CA LYS A 145 -19.81 8.16 7.26
C LYS A 145 -18.87 8.96 8.17
N ASP A 146 -19.40 9.26 9.35
CA ASP A 146 -18.60 9.77 10.45
C ASP A 146 -17.70 8.67 11.05
N CYS A 147 -16.65 9.07 11.76
CA CYS A 147 -15.84 8.14 12.51
C CYS A 147 -16.70 7.39 13.53
N PRO A 148 -16.69 6.04 13.52
CA PRO A 148 -17.53 5.25 14.44
C PRO A 148 -17.02 5.29 15.88
N VAL A 149 -15.74 5.61 16.08
CA VAL A 149 -15.10 5.66 17.41
C VAL A 149 -15.55 6.88 18.17
N THR A 150 -16.01 6.67 19.41
CA THR A 150 -16.67 7.69 20.24
C THR A 150 -15.87 8.98 20.39
N ARG A 151 -14.56 8.89 20.60
CA ARG A 151 -13.65 10.04 20.76
C ARG A 151 -13.46 10.90 19.49
N TYR A 152 -13.86 10.36 18.32
CA TYR A 152 -13.78 11.03 17.02
C TYR A 152 -15.16 11.31 16.42
N ARG A 153 -16.23 11.15 17.21
CA ARG A 153 -17.60 11.38 16.76
C ARG A 153 -17.77 12.80 16.18
N GLY A 154 -18.45 12.88 15.04
CA GLY A 154 -18.68 14.14 14.33
C GLY A 154 -17.55 14.53 13.36
N LEU A 155 -16.47 13.72 13.25
CA LEU A 155 -15.50 13.85 12.18
C LEU A 155 -15.84 12.86 11.06
N LEU A 156 -15.82 13.32 9.82
CA LEU A 156 -15.89 12.43 8.67
C LEU A 156 -14.68 11.48 8.68
N ALA A 157 -14.94 10.19 8.56
CA ALA A 157 -13.87 9.16 8.60
C ALA A 157 -12.77 9.47 7.58
N ARG A 158 -13.17 9.86 6.35
CA ARG A 158 -12.26 10.26 5.29
C ARG A 158 -11.30 11.37 5.71
N ASP A 159 -11.84 12.44 6.28
CA ASP A 159 -11.04 13.63 6.61
C ASP A 159 -10.07 13.32 7.76
N ALA A 160 -10.53 12.62 8.79
CA ALA A 160 -9.69 12.21 9.91
C ALA A 160 -8.53 11.29 9.47
N ILE A 161 -8.80 10.32 8.58
CA ILE A 161 -7.79 9.39 8.08
C ILE A 161 -6.80 10.12 7.15
N ARG A 162 -7.29 10.96 6.23
CA ARG A 162 -6.45 11.79 5.35
C ARG A 162 -5.53 12.72 6.15
N MET A 163 -6.06 13.39 7.17
CA MET A 163 -5.27 14.23 8.07
C MET A 163 -4.14 13.46 8.74
N ARG A 164 -4.38 12.21 9.19
CA ARG A 164 -3.38 11.36 9.83
C ARG A 164 -2.16 11.08 8.92
N LEU A 165 -2.42 10.79 7.63
CA LEU A 165 -1.34 10.62 6.66
C LEU A 165 -0.68 11.95 6.31
N ALA A 166 -1.47 13.01 6.09
CA ALA A 166 -0.97 14.34 5.78
C ALA A 166 -0.02 14.89 6.85
N GLU A 167 -0.36 14.72 8.13
CA GLU A 167 0.51 15.09 9.25
C GLU A 167 1.85 14.35 9.21
N ALA A 168 1.82 13.05 8.91
CA ALA A 168 3.04 12.25 8.77
C ALA A 168 3.90 12.76 7.60
N LEU A 169 3.30 13.06 6.44
CA LEU A 169 4.02 13.59 5.28
C LEU A 169 4.61 14.98 5.58
N ARG A 170 3.84 15.90 6.17
CA ARG A 170 4.33 17.24 6.57
C ARG A 170 5.48 17.16 7.59
N LYS A 171 5.35 16.30 8.59
CA LYS A 171 6.39 16.10 9.62
C LYS A 171 7.72 15.67 9.02
N TYR A 172 7.68 14.89 7.95
CA TYR A 172 8.88 14.34 7.31
C TYR A 172 9.18 14.96 5.94
N GLY A 173 8.46 16.00 5.50
CA GLY A 173 8.57 16.60 4.17
C GLY A 173 9.97 17.14 3.80
N LYS A 174 10.83 17.39 4.81
CA LYS A 174 12.25 17.75 4.58
C LYS A 174 13.14 16.53 4.29
N ARG A 175 12.62 15.31 4.33
CA ARG A 175 13.36 14.07 4.05
C ARG A 175 13.01 13.54 2.66
N ASP A 176 13.84 12.63 2.15
CA ASP A 176 13.42 11.78 1.05
C ASP A 176 12.41 10.76 1.59
N ILE A 177 11.20 10.78 1.08
CA ILE A 177 10.10 9.91 1.53
C ILE A 177 9.89 8.79 0.51
N LEU A 178 9.92 7.54 0.98
CA LEU A 178 9.31 6.40 0.33
C LEU A 178 7.97 6.15 1.03
N LEU A 179 6.86 6.30 0.31
CA LEU A 179 5.53 5.97 0.81
C LEU A 179 5.16 4.56 0.33
N ILE A 180 4.91 3.63 1.26
CA ILE A 180 4.42 2.28 0.98
C ILE A 180 2.98 2.21 1.43
N ALA A 181 2.08 1.95 0.50
CA ALA A 181 0.65 1.89 0.75
C ALA A 181 0.09 0.50 0.43
N HIS A 182 -0.68 -0.06 1.36
CA HIS A 182 -1.28 -1.38 1.23
C HIS A 182 -2.81 -1.29 1.15
N SER A 183 -3.40 -1.99 0.17
CA SER A 183 -4.85 -2.13 0.07
C SER A 183 -5.56 -0.76 0.03
N MET A 184 -6.58 -0.52 0.86
CA MET A 184 -7.23 0.79 0.99
C MET A 184 -6.25 1.93 1.32
N GLY A 185 -5.13 1.65 1.97
CA GLY A 185 -4.07 2.64 2.18
C GLY A 185 -3.58 3.28 0.88
N THR A 186 -3.74 2.60 -0.27
CA THR A 186 -3.37 3.13 -1.59
C THR A 186 -4.36 4.21 -2.05
N ILE A 187 -5.65 4.03 -1.81
CA ILE A 187 -6.70 5.04 -2.08
C ILE A 187 -6.45 6.27 -1.21
N ILE A 188 -6.26 6.06 0.10
CA ILE A 188 -5.97 7.14 1.06
C ILE A 188 -4.71 7.92 0.62
N SER A 189 -3.68 7.19 0.19
CA SER A 189 -2.43 7.82 -0.28
C SER A 189 -2.63 8.64 -1.54
N TYR A 190 -3.38 8.13 -2.51
CA TYR A 190 -3.69 8.86 -3.73
C TYR A 190 -4.48 10.14 -3.42
N ASP A 191 -5.51 10.05 -2.59
CA ASP A 191 -6.32 11.18 -2.17
C ASP A 191 -5.50 12.25 -1.44
N VAL A 192 -4.64 11.84 -0.51
CA VAL A 192 -3.80 12.78 0.25
C VAL A 192 -2.79 13.46 -0.65
N LEU A 193 -2.13 12.72 -1.54
CA LEU A 193 -1.14 13.28 -2.46
C LEU A 193 -1.75 14.26 -3.46
N THR A 194 -2.99 14.02 -3.90
CA THR A 194 -3.66 14.87 -4.89
C THR A 194 -4.41 16.05 -4.27
N GLN A 195 -5.03 15.87 -3.10
CA GLN A 195 -5.98 16.84 -2.56
C GLN A 195 -5.51 17.52 -1.26
N THR A 196 -4.78 16.80 -0.39
CA THR A 196 -4.47 17.29 0.96
C THR A 196 -3.05 17.82 1.11
N THR A 197 -2.08 17.22 0.42
CA THR A 197 -0.67 17.61 0.47
C THR A 197 -0.02 17.68 -0.92
N PRO A 198 -0.61 18.41 -1.88
CA PRO A 198 -0.04 18.51 -3.22
C PRO A 198 1.32 19.22 -3.23
N ASP A 199 1.63 19.98 -2.17
CA ASP A 199 2.87 20.72 -1.94
C ASP A 199 3.99 19.85 -1.33
N ILE A 200 3.70 18.67 -0.83
CA ILE A 200 4.68 17.79 -0.19
C ILE A 200 5.19 16.74 -1.18
N SER A 201 6.38 16.96 -1.69
CA SER A 201 7.01 15.99 -2.60
C SER A 201 7.44 14.71 -1.87
N ILE A 202 7.12 13.57 -2.48
CA ILE A 202 7.65 12.26 -2.10
C ILE A 202 8.59 11.75 -3.20
N ASN A 203 9.61 11.01 -2.80
CA ASN A 203 10.54 10.44 -3.75
C ASN A 203 9.89 9.33 -4.56
N THR A 204 9.27 8.36 -3.87
CA THR A 204 8.72 7.15 -4.49
C THR A 204 7.43 6.74 -3.78
N LEU A 205 6.44 6.33 -4.55
CA LEU A 205 5.25 5.62 -4.09
C LEU A 205 5.40 4.13 -4.41
N ILE A 206 5.14 3.27 -3.45
CA ILE A 206 4.95 1.83 -3.64
C ILE A 206 3.52 1.48 -3.24
N THR A 207 2.75 0.93 -4.16
CA THR A 207 1.42 0.36 -3.93
C THR A 207 1.51 -1.16 -3.96
N ILE A 208 0.87 -1.81 -2.98
CA ILE A 208 0.87 -3.27 -2.82
C ILE A 208 -0.56 -3.75 -2.53
N GLY A 209 -1.03 -4.76 -3.27
CA GLY A 209 -2.40 -5.25 -3.17
C GLY A 209 -3.42 -4.13 -3.37
N SER A 210 -3.25 -3.32 -4.40
CA SER A 210 -3.95 -2.06 -4.61
C SER A 210 -5.27 -2.24 -5.34
N PRO A 211 -6.39 -1.65 -4.87
CA PRO A 211 -7.65 -1.59 -5.60
C PRO A 211 -7.75 -0.35 -6.51
N LEU A 212 -6.69 0.44 -6.71
CA LEU A 212 -6.75 1.71 -7.43
C LEU A 212 -7.12 1.59 -8.91
N ALA A 213 -6.94 0.43 -9.53
CA ALA A 213 -7.38 0.15 -10.89
C ALA A 213 -8.83 -0.36 -10.99
N MET A 214 -9.52 -0.53 -9.85
CA MET A 214 -10.94 -0.92 -9.90
C MET A 214 -11.77 0.21 -10.55
N PRO A 215 -12.65 -0.08 -11.55
CA PRO A 215 -13.40 0.94 -12.27
C PRO A 215 -14.22 1.86 -11.35
N LEU A 216 -14.81 1.30 -10.28
CA LEU A 216 -15.54 2.09 -9.28
C LEU A 216 -14.63 3.12 -8.59
N ILE A 217 -13.39 2.75 -8.28
CA ILE A 217 -12.42 3.63 -7.62
C ILE A 217 -11.94 4.71 -8.60
N LEU A 218 -11.61 4.33 -9.84
CA LEU A 218 -11.22 5.28 -10.89
C LEU A 218 -12.32 6.32 -11.15
N LYS A 219 -13.56 5.86 -11.30
CA LYS A 219 -14.72 6.76 -11.45
C LYS A 219 -14.85 7.72 -10.27
N LYS A 220 -14.71 7.22 -9.04
CA LYS A 220 -14.79 8.05 -7.83
C LYS A 220 -13.68 9.10 -7.79
N ILE A 221 -12.45 8.71 -8.10
CA ILE A 221 -11.30 9.63 -8.17
C ILE A 221 -11.56 10.74 -9.19
N LEU A 222 -12.02 10.40 -10.40
CA LEU A 222 -12.30 11.38 -11.44
C LEU A 222 -13.42 12.38 -11.03
N ILE A 223 -14.51 11.87 -10.45
CA ILE A 223 -15.60 12.71 -9.93
C ILE A 223 -15.08 13.68 -8.85
N GLU A 224 -14.29 13.20 -7.90
CA GLU A 224 -13.74 14.05 -6.83
C GLU A 224 -12.73 15.08 -7.34
N GLN A 225 -12.10 14.84 -8.49
CA GLN A 225 -11.26 15.81 -9.20
C GLN A 225 -12.07 16.78 -10.08
N GLY A 226 -13.40 16.70 -10.06
CA GLY A 226 -14.28 17.53 -10.90
C GLY A 226 -14.17 17.19 -12.39
N ARG A 227 -13.74 15.98 -12.74
CA ARG A 227 -13.57 15.50 -14.11
C ARG A 227 -14.78 14.69 -14.56
N ASP A 228 -15.12 14.83 -15.83
CA ASP A 228 -16.16 14.03 -16.46
C ASP A 228 -15.61 12.65 -16.80
N TYR A 229 -15.91 11.65 -15.98
CA TYR A 229 -15.44 10.26 -16.16
C TYR A 229 -15.90 9.61 -17.47
N LYS A 230 -16.94 10.15 -18.13
CA LYS A 230 -17.39 9.66 -19.46
C LYS A 230 -16.46 10.12 -20.58
N LYS A 231 -15.74 11.24 -20.38
CA LYS A 231 -14.77 11.80 -21.33
C LYS A 231 -13.34 11.46 -20.98
N GLU A 232 -13.02 11.52 -19.68
CA GLU A 232 -11.69 11.25 -19.15
C GLU A 232 -11.73 9.98 -18.33
N GLN A 233 -11.23 8.87 -18.88
CA GLN A 233 -11.22 7.58 -18.20
C GLN A 233 -10.00 7.33 -17.32
N LYS A 234 -8.93 8.14 -17.47
CA LYS A 234 -7.65 7.93 -16.78
C LYS A 234 -7.26 9.13 -15.93
N PRO A 235 -7.20 8.99 -14.60
CA PRO A 235 -6.63 10.01 -13.74
C PRO A 235 -5.14 10.22 -13.99
N VAL A 236 -4.60 11.32 -13.50
CA VAL A 236 -3.17 11.64 -13.61
C VAL A 236 -2.45 11.14 -12.36
N THR A 237 -1.24 10.62 -12.53
CA THR A 237 -0.31 10.35 -11.43
C THR A 237 -0.13 11.62 -10.60
N PRO A 238 -0.17 11.55 -9.24
CA PRO A 238 0.05 12.72 -8.40
C PRO A 238 1.35 13.46 -8.73
N GLU A 239 1.26 14.79 -8.93
CA GLU A 239 2.39 15.62 -9.38
C GLU A 239 3.55 15.63 -8.39
N ASN A 240 3.29 15.40 -7.13
CA ASN A 240 4.29 15.39 -6.06
C ASN A 240 5.05 14.05 -5.90
N ILE A 241 4.81 13.06 -6.77
CA ILE A 241 5.66 11.87 -6.89
C ILE A 241 6.77 12.16 -7.90
N ILE A 242 8.02 12.28 -7.42
CA ILE A 242 9.11 12.86 -8.25
C ILE A 242 10.07 11.84 -8.89
N LYS A 243 10.12 10.58 -8.43
CA LYS A 243 11.07 9.58 -8.95
C LYS A 243 10.41 8.32 -9.51
N GLY A 244 9.35 7.84 -8.88
CA GLY A 244 8.69 6.64 -9.37
C GLY A 244 7.46 6.24 -8.58
N TRP A 245 6.57 5.53 -9.26
CA TRP A 245 5.46 4.82 -8.68
C TRP A 245 5.57 3.36 -9.09
N TYR A 246 5.74 2.46 -8.13
CA TYR A 246 5.84 1.02 -8.35
C TYR A 246 4.62 0.34 -7.76
N ASN A 247 3.92 -0.45 -8.57
CA ASN A 247 2.76 -1.24 -8.16
C ASN A 247 3.13 -2.73 -8.15
N TYR A 248 2.85 -3.39 -7.04
CA TYR A 248 3.12 -4.81 -6.86
C TYR A 248 1.83 -5.54 -6.54
N SER A 249 1.50 -6.55 -7.36
CA SER A 249 0.27 -7.32 -7.24
C SER A 249 0.57 -8.82 -7.31
N ASP A 250 -0.11 -9.59 -6.47
CA ASP A 250 -0.18 -11.05 -6.61
C ASP A 250 -1.43 -11.40 -7.42
N LEU A 251 -1.32 -12.26 -8.42
CA LEU A 251 -2.47 -12.65 -9.25
C LEU A 251 -3.55 -13.45 -8.50
N ASP A 252 -3.24 -13.92 -7.28
CA ASP A 252 -4.19 -14.58 -6.39
C ASP A 252 -4.81 -13.62 -5.38
N ASP A 253 -4.37 -12.35 -5.37
CA ASP A 253 -4.93 -11.34 -4.49
C ASP A 253 -6.32 -10.89 -4.99
N PRO A 254 -7.39 -11.18 -4.25
CA PRO A 254 -8.75 -10.87 -4.68
C PRO A 254 -9.06 -9.36 -4.65
N VAL A 255 -8.24 -8.53 -4.02
CA VAL A 255 -8.38 -7.06 -4.04
C VAL A 255 -7.70 -6.47 -5.26
N ALA A 256 -6.63 -7.09 -5.73
CA ALA A 256 -5.90 -6.67 -6.92
C ALA A 256 -6.38 -7.44 -8.18
N ILE A 257 -7.69 -7.55 -8.37
CA ILE A 257 -8.30 -8.22 -9.56
C ILE A 257 -7.85 -7.51 -10.83
N ASN A 258 -7.88 -6.19 -10.86
CA ASN A 258 -7.12 -5.40 -11.82
C ASN A 258 -5.74 -5.16 -11.22
N TYR A 259 -4.77 -5.98 -11.63
CA TYR A 259 -3.42 -6.00 -11.08
C TYR A 259 -2.48 -4.96 -11.71
N SER A 260 -2.91 -4.31 -12.81
CA SER A 260 -2.17 -3.28 -13.54
C SER A 260 -2.72 -1.89 -13.19
N LEU A 261 -1.85 -0.94 -12.89
CA LEU A 261 -2.17 0.49 -12.77
C LEU A 261 -1.60 1.29 -13.94
N GLY A 262 -0.61 0.75 -14.64
CA GLY A 262 0.08 1.44 -15.72
C GLY A 262 -0.84 1.80 -16.88
N ASP A 263 -1.85 0.98 -17.11
CA ASP A 263 -2.84 1.20 -18.16
C ASP A 263 -3.92 2.22 -17.77
N ASP A 264 -4.09 2.49 -16.48
CA ASP A 264 -5.19 3.31 -15.94
C ASP A 264 -4.79 4.73 -15.56
N TYR A 265 -3.50 5.00 -15.40
CA TYR A 265 -3.01 6.31 -14.95
C TYR A 265 -2.11 6.97 -15.99
N ARG A 266 -2.38 8.25 -16.28
CA ARG A 266 -1.49 9.06 -17.12
C ARG A 266 -0.24 9.50 -16.36
N PRO A 267 0.92 9.64 -17.04
CA PRO A 267 2.11 10.20 -16.42
C PRO A 267 1.86 11.61 -15.88
N ASN A 268 2.57 11.97 -14.80
CA ASN A 268 2.64 13.36 -14.32
C ASN A 268 3.68 14.18 -15.10
N SER A 269 3.84 15.47 -14.75
CA SER A 269 4.80 16.38 -15.39
C SER A 269 6.26 15.95 -15.26
N HIS A 270 6.59 15.09 -14.29
CA HIS A 270 7.92 14.49 -14.14
C HIS A 270 8.11 13.21 -14.98
N GLY A 271 7.12 12.82 -15.80
CA GLY A 271 7.13 11.58 -16.55
C GLY A 271 6.96 10.32 -15.70
N VAL A 272 6.49 10.47 -14.46
CA VAL A 272 6.23 9.33 -13.56
C VAL A 272 4.85 8.77 -13.84
N ALA A 273 4.80 7.46 -14.08
CA ALA A 273 3.58 6.65 -14.17
C ALA A 273 3.76 5.37 -13.35
N PRO A 274 2.67 4.66 -12.99
CA PRO A 274 2.77 3.38 -12.32
C PRO A 274 3.55 2.36 -13.17
N LYS A 275 4.43 1.59 -12.50
CA LYS A 275 5.14 0.45 -13.09
C LYS A 275 4.72 -0.82 -12.38
N ASP A 276 4.02 -1.68 -13.09
CA ASP A 276 3.46 -2.89 -12.54
C ASP A 276 4.46 -4.03 -12.51
N THR A 277 4.43 -4.78 -11.43
CA THR A 277 5.22 -6.00 -11.25
C THR A 277 4.37 -7.05 -10.55
N ILE A 278 4.23 -8.21 -11.18
CA ILE A 278 3.58 -9.37 -10.57
C ILE A 278 4.57 -10.02 -9.62
N ILE A 279 4.14 -10.25 -8.39
CA ILE A 279 4.94 -10.88 -7.33
C ILE A 279 4.23 -12.10 -6.74
N TYR A 280 4.94 -12.86 -5.96
CA TYR A 280 4.39 -13.92 -5.12
C TYR A 280 4.33 -13.47 -3.67
N ASN A 281 3.12 -13.37 -3.13
CA ASN A 281 2.90 -13.14 -1.72
C ASN A 281 2.88 -14.49 -1.00
N ASN A 282 3.95 -14.82 -0.29
CA ASN A 282 4.11 -16.12 0.37
C ASN A 282 3.58 -16.13 1.82
N TYR A 283 2.65 -15.25 2.16
CA TYR A 283 2.01 -15.35 3.47
C TYR A 283 1.02 -16.52 3.48
N GLU A 284 1.21 -17.40 4.45
CA GLU A 284 0.41 -18.60 4.65
C GLU A 284 0.12 -18.77 6.14
N ILE A 285 -1.08 -19.22 6.46
CA ILE A 285 -1.49 -19.59 7.81
C ILE A 285 -2.23 -20.93 7.77
N ASN A 286 -1.79 -21.90 8.58
CA ASN A 286 -2.36 -23.25 8.66
C ASN A 286 -2.46 -24.00 7.30
N GLY A 287 -1.54 -23.74 6.38
CA GLY A 287 -1.54 -24.33 5.05
C GLY A 287 -2.35 -23.55 4.01
N ASP A 288 -3.06 -22.52 4.41
CA ASP A 288 -3.84 -21.68 3.50
C ASP A 288 -3.09 -20.39 3.17
N ARG A 289 -2.83 -20.18 1.88
CA ARG A 289 -2.17 -18.95 1.41
C ARG A 289 -3.14 -17.77 1.45
N SER A 290 -2.66 -16.65 1.99
CA SER A 290 -3.42 -15.40 2.04
C SER A 290 -2.68 -14.29 1.27
N PRO A 291 -2.87 -14.22 -0.06
CA PRO A 291 -2.06 -13.38 -0.96
C PRO A 291 -2.28 -11.88 -0.79
N HIS A 292 -3.31 -11.44 -0.03
CA HIS A 292 -3.55 -10.04 0.27
C HIS A 292 -2.79 -9.52 1.50
N LYS A 293 -2.02 -10.39 2.21
CA LYS A 293 -1.40 -9.96 3.45
C LYS A 293 -0.22 -9.01 3.25
N LEU A 294 -0.25 -7.91 4.00
CA LEU A 294 0.80 -6.88 4.01
C LEU A 294 2.21 -7.47 4.19
N TYR A 295 2.36 -8.45 5.08
CA TYR A 295 3.67 -9.00 5.44
C TYR A 295 4.32 -9.76 4.28
N GLY A 296 3.54 -10.53 3.52
CA GLY A 296 4.03 -11.26 2.36
C GLY A 296 4.47 -10.30 1.25
N TYR A 297 3.71 -9.22 1.00
CA TYR A 297 4.12 -8.17 0.08
C TYR A 297 5.43 -7.50 0.50
N LEU A 298 5.55 -7.05 1.75
CA LEU A 298 6.74 -6.34 2.25
C LEU A 298 8.04 -7.15 2.21
N ARG A 299 7.93 -8.48 2.25
CA ARG A 299 9.10 -9.37 2.19
C ARG A 299 9.39 -9.95 0.81
N ALA A 300 8.49 -9.75 -0.17
CA ALA A 300 8.71 -10.19 -1.54
C ALA A 300 10.01 -9.59 -2.11
N PRO A 301 10.81 -10.38 -2.85
CA PRO A 301 12.13 -9.94 -3.34
C PRO A 301 12.10 -8.66 -4.16
N GLU A 302 11.07 -8.48 -4.99
CA GLU A 302 10.88 -7.33 -5.86
C GLU A 302 10.62 -6.06 -5.05
N VAL A 303 9.71 -6.14 -4.07
CA VAL A 303 9.41 -5.05 -3.14
C VAL A 303 10.64 -4.73 -2.28
N ALA A 304 11.30 -5.75 -1.76
CA ALA A 304 12.53 -5.59 -0.99
C ALA A 304 13.64 -4.92 -1.81
N ARG A 305 13.75 -5.22 -3.11
CA ARG A 305 14.70 -4.56 -4.02
C ARG A 305 14.41 -3.07 -4.14
N ALA A 306 13.17 -2.69 -4.43
CA ALA A 306 12.76 -1.29 -4.55
C ALA A 306 13.01 -0.52 -3.24
N ILE A 307 12.68 -1.11 -2.09
CA ILE A 307 12.98 -0.51 -0.78
C ILE A 307 14.49 -0.38 -0.56
N TYR A 308 15.27 -1.40 -0.90
CA TYR A 308 16.73 -1.36 -0.79
C TYR A 308 17.33 -0.25 -1.64
N ASP A 309 16.93 -0.16 -2.90
CA ASP A 309 17.44 0.83 -3.85
C ASP A 309 17.11 2.25 -3.38
N PHE A 310 15.90 2.49 -2.87
CA PHE A 310 15.58 3.74 -2.21
C PHE A 310 16.50 4.00 -1.01
N CYS A 311 16.68 3.04 -0.11
CA CYS A 311 17.49 3.21 1.10
C CYS A 311 18.96 3.53 0.80
N THR A 312 19.49 3.01 -0.32
CA THR A 312 20.92 3.09 -0.67
C THR A 312 21.24 4.14 -1.72
N SER A 313 20.27 4.59 -2.52
CA SER A 313 20.50 5.60 -3.56
C SER A 313 21.18 6.86 -3.00
N GLY A 314 22.15 7.41 -3.74
CA GLY A 314 22.91 8.60 -3.35
C GLY A 314 23.82 8.44 -2.12
N ARG A 315 24.10 7.20 -1.66
CA ARG A 315 25.04 6.93 -0.55
C ARG A 315 26.29 6.24 -1.07
N SER A 316 27.45 6.67 -0.54
CA SER A 316 28.72 6.03 -0.92
C SER A 316 28.77 4.57 -0.41
N PRO A 317 29.44 3.66 -1.15
CA PRO A 317 29.63 2.27 -0.71
C PRO A 317 30.30 2.15 0.66
N VAL A 318 31.27 3.03 0.95
CA VAL A 318 31.97 3.09 2.23
C VAL A 318 31.01 3.39 3.39
N PHE A 319 30.15 4.41 3.23
CA PHE A 319 29.14 4.78 4.22
C PHE A 319 28.17 3.62 4.49
N LEU A 320 27.74 2.91 3.45
CA LEU A 320 26.86 1.76 3.57
C LEU A 320 27.52 0.59 4.29
N SER A 321 28.81 0.34 4.02
CA SER A 321 29.58 -0.73 4.68
C SER A 321 29.76 -0.43 6.17
N LEU A 322 30.15 0.79 6.51
CA LEU A 322 30.31 1.21 7.91
C LEU A 322 29.00 1.10 8.70
N ARG A 323 27.89 1.55 8.13
CA ARG A 323 26.57 1.46 8.78
C ARG A 323 26.07 0.03 8.93
N ARG A 324 26.37 -0.86 7.98
CA ARG A 324 26.07 -2.31 8.11
C ARG A 324 26.90 -2.95 9.23
N PHE A 325 28.18 -2.58 9.33
CA PHE A 325 29.05 -3.05 10.40
C PHE A 325 28.55 -2.63 11.78
N ILE A 326 28.25 -1.34 11.95
CA ILE A 326 27.67 -0.79 13.20
C ILE A 326 26.32 -1.45 13.51
N GLY A 327 25.45 -1.65 12.52
CA GLY A 327 24.14 -2.30 12.72
C GLY A 327 24.24 -3.78 13.15
N ARG A 328 25.32 -4.47 12.76
CA ARG A 328 25.61 -5.84 13.23
C ARG A 328 26.08 -5.87 14.69
N ILE A 329 26.87 -4.89 15.12
CA ILE A 329 27.40 -4.81 16.49
C ILE A 329 26.30 -4.42 17.48
N ILE A 330 25.39 -3.51 17.10
CA ILE A 330 24.36 -2.98 18.01
C ILE A 330 23.09 -3.87 18.02
N GLY A 331 23.05 -4.98 17.25
CA GLY A 331 21.93 -5.93 17.26
C GLY A 331 20.62 -5.38 16.69
N ARG A 332 20.69 -4.32 15.90
CA ARG A 332 19.53 -3.65 15.27
C ARG A 332 19.42 -3.96 13.76
#